data_c33189f880b66c834928731150ea37b9
#
_entry.id   c33189f880b66c834928731150ea37b9
#
_cell.length_a   1.000
_cell.length_b   1.000
_cell.length_c   1.000
_cell.angle_alpha   90.00
_cell.angle_beta   90.00
_cell.angle_gamma   90.00
#
_symmetry.space_group_name_H-M   'P 1'
#
loop_
_entity.id
_entity.type
_entity.pdbx_description
1 polymer ?
#
loop_
_entity_poly.entity_id
_entity_poly.type
_entity_poly.pdbx_seq_one_letter_code
_entity_poly.pdbx_strand_id
1 'polypeptide(L)'
;MPGNTPSPDFRLGDIVLFYVCDTDADRVSTRQVFKATIASMTADRVVLRLRDNQSYAEALPIASCYAVEHDYVDSSFLLQYKGLYAMLDASPHRRGLLVGEAGESPVRNMSRRLSYEYDSPDLSRILLKALQAEDYFLLVGPPGTGKTSVALRNMVREFLAIPDYQILLVAFTNRAVDEICDKLETIGEVDDYIRVGQTLSCDVAYRSHLLSERMKQCRNREEASRSIHSCRVFVATLSSLSGKMELFNLKRFDVAIVDEASQILEPQLVGLLSAKTPTGRDAIGKFILIGDHKQLPAVVVQSAEESVITDERLRSAGFVDCRISLFERLYRRLPEGSPFADMLDCQWRMHPDIASFANTYFYKGALRDGNAPHQISLLPFTNMGDDKWERVIATKRTAFFPTKTLCAGKKYNNEEACKTAAIVNALYRLYERNGLEFDERSVGIIAPYRHQIARIRQELDKFGISAFDTIRVDTVERFQGSQNDCIIYSFCVNDESQLEWLPSYTEESGQLIDRKLNVALTRARRQLFVLGNSRLLSRNPIYRILITHLENISSE
;
A
#
# COMPACT_ATOMS: atom_id res chain seq x y z
N MET A 1 -9.42 17.89 -37.57
CA MET A 1 -8.78 18.31 -36.32
C MET A 1 -9.18 17.26 -35.30
N PRO A 2 -8.31 16.43 -34.74
CA PRO A 2 -8.68 15.57 -33.62
C PRO A 2 -8.75 16.49 -32.40
N GLY A 3 -9.96 16.66 -31.89
CA GLY A 3 -10.24 17.44 -30.71
C GLY A 3 -9.55 16.81 -29.50
N ASN A 4 -9.08 17.68 -28.59
CA ASN A 4 -8.68 17.38 -27.22
C ASN A 4 -9.87 16.73 -26.47
N THR A 5 -10.11 15.46 -26.68
CA THR A 5 -10.96 14.69 -25.78
C THR A 5 -10.14 14.46 -24.52
N PRO A 6 -10.59 14.98 -23.37
CA PRO A 6 -9.92 14.65 -22.11
C PRO A 6 -9.91 13.13 -21.98
N SER A 7 -8.74 12.56 -21.67
CA SER A 7 -8.64 11.14 -21.31
C SER A 7 -9.70 10.85 -20.25
N PRO A 8 -10.57 9.85 -20.45
CA PRO A 8 -11.60 9.54 -19.46
C PRO A 8 -10.94 9.26 -18.12
N ASP A 9 -11.51 9.81 -17.08
CA ASP A 9 -10.98 9.74 -15.70
C ASP A 9 -11.13 8.34 -15.07
N PHE A 10 -11.44 7.33 -15.91
CA PHE A 10 -11.71 5.95 -15.54
C PHE A 10 -10.47 5.06 -15.68
N ARG A 11 -10.45 3.99 -14.88
CA ARG A 11 -9.37 2.98 -14.86
C ARG A 11 -9.94 1.57 -14.84
N LEU A 12 -9.12 0.60 -15.21
CA LEU A 12 -9.41 -0.82 -15.02
C LEU A 12 -9.63 -1.11 -13.53
N GLY A 13 -10.75 -1.78 -13.23
CA GLY A 13 -11.15 -2.11 -11.87
C GLY A 13 -12.00 -1.05 -11.17
N ASP A 14 -12.18 0.16 -11.74
CA ASP A 14 -13.06 1.16 -11.16
C ASP A 14 -14.51 0.66 -11.10
N ILE A 15 -15.17 0.98 -10.00
CA ILE A 15 -16.60 0.72 -9.83
C ILE A 15 -17.36 1.90 -10.41
N VAL A 16 -18.29 1.60 -11.28
CA VAL A 16 -19.05 2.61 -12.02
C VAL A 16 -20.54 2.32 -11.98
N LEU A 17 -21.31 3.39 -12.14
CA LEU A 17 -22.72 3.38 -12.42
C LEU A 17 -22.91 3.51 -13.93
N PHE A 18 -23.72 2.64 -14.51
CA PHE A 18 -24.01 2.59 -15.93
C PHE A 18 -25.50 2.69 -16.15
N TYR A 19 -25.93 3.56 -17.06
CA TYR A 19 -27.33 3.79 -17.36
C TYR A 19 -27.54 4.35 -18.78
N VAL A 20 -28.77 4.28 -19.29
CA VAL A 20 -29.14 4.89 -20.57
C VAL A 20 -29.17 6.42 -20.45
N CYS A 21 -28.56 7.10 -21.42
CA CYS A 21 -28.47 8.56 -21.48
C CYS A 21 -28.81 9.02 -22.90
N ASP A 22 -30.10 9.05 -23.24
CA ASP A 22 -30.60 9.45 -24.57
C ASP A 22 -30.88 10.96 -24.67
N THR A 23 -31.05 11.64 -23.53
CA THR A 23 -31.34 13.09 -23.44
C THR A 23 -30.47 13.77 -22.40
N ASP A 24 -30.28 15.10 -22.55
CA ASP A 24 -29.54 15.91 -21.55
C ASP A 24 -30.22 15.99 -20.17
N ALA A 25 -31.47 15.53 -20.07
CA ALA A 25 -32.23 15.47 -18.81
C ALA A 25 -31.98 14.17 -18.03
N ASP A 26 -31.38 13.17 -18.66
CA ASP A 26 -31.12 11.87 -18.03
C ASP A 26 -30.01 11.99 -16.97
N ARG A 27 -30.26 11.42 -15.81
CA ARG A 27 -29.39 11.44 -14.65
C ARG A 27 -29.46 10.09 -13.92
N VAL A 28 -28.46 9.79 -13.11
CA VAL A 28 -28.44 8.63 -12.20
C VAL A 28 -29.75 8.51 -11.40
N SER A 29 -30.37 9.64 -11.03
CA SER A 29 -31.60 9.67 -10.23
C SER A 29 -32.89 9.45 -11.03
N THR A 30 -32.85 9.52 -12.38
CA THR A 30 -34.03 9.45 -13.24
C THR A 30 -34.09 8.20 -14.10
N ARG A 31 -33.00 7.41 -14.15
CA ARG A 31 -32.90 6.22 -14.99
C ARG A 31 -32.59 4.98 -14.14
N GLN A 32 -32.87 3.82 -14.70
CA GLN A 32 -32.43 2.56 -14.11
C GLN A 32 -30.90 2.46 -14.18
N VAL A 33 -30.27 2.26 -13.04
CA VAL A 33 -28.83 2.26 -12.89
C VAL A 33 -28.33 0.82 -12.69
N PHE A 34 -27.27 0.48 -13.40
CA PHE A 34 -26.55 -0.79 -13.23
C PHE A 34 -25.17 -0.50 -12.62
N LYS A 35 -24.84 -1.23 -11.58
CA LYS A 35 -23.52 -1.17 -10.96
C LYS A 35 -22.57 -2.13 -11.67
N ALA A 36 -21.42 -1.62 -12.11
CA ALA A 36 -20.47 -2.39 -12.90
C ALA A 36 -19.02 -2.13 -12.47
N THR A 37 -18.12 -3.00 -12.92
CA THR A 37 -16.67 -2.80 -12.83
C THR A 37 -16.10 -2.71 -14.22
N ILE A 38 -15.18 -1.79 -14.47
CA ILE A 38 -14.48 -1.67 -15.74
C ILE A 38 -13.52 -2.85 -15.89
N ALA A 39 -13.82 -3.75 -16.80
CA ALA A 39 -13.04 -4.97 -17.06
C ALA A 39 -11.94 -4.74 -18.10
N SER A 40 -12.19 -3.91 -19.13
CA SER A 40 -11.18 -3.44 -20.07
C SER A 40 -11.57 -2.09 -20.65
N MET A 41 -10.58 -1.31 -21.08
CA MET A 41 -10.79 -0.01 -21.71
C MET A 41 -9.71 0.24 -22.74
N THR A 42 -10.14 0.65 -23.94
CA THR A 42 -9.30 1.14 -25.05
C THR A 42 -9.80 2.54 -25.46
N ALA A 43 -9.19 3.17 -26.43
CA ALA A 43 -9.61 4.50 -26.89
C ALA A 43 -11.05 4.55 -27.45
N ASP A 44 -11.56 3.40 -27.92
CA ASP A 44 -12.83 3.27 -28.64
C ASP A 44 -13.81 2.30 -27.96
N ARG A 45 -13.39 1.61 -26.91
CA ARG A 45 -14.20 0.55 -26.30
C ARG A 45 -13.99 0.48 -24.79
N VAL A 46 -15.11 0.38 -24.04
CA VAL A 46 -15.13 0.06 -22.61
C VAL A 46 -15.92 -1.23 -22.40
N VAL A 47 -15.35 -2.19 -21.69
CA VAL A 47 -16.03 -3.42 -21.29
C VAL A 47 -16.38 -3.31 -19.82
N LEU A 48 -17.67 -3.38 -19.54
CA LEU A 48 -18.23 -3.32 -18.19
C LEU A 48 -18.67 -4.72 -17.76
N ARG A 49 -18.30 -5.11 -16.56
CA ARG A 49 -18.83 -6.30 -15.91
C ARG A 49 -19.80 -5.88 -14.84
N LEU A 50 -21.06 -6.29 -14.98
CA LEU A 50 -22.08 -6.04 -13.98
C LEU A 50 -21.70 -6.70 -12.65
N ARG A 51 -21.91 -5.98 -11.55
CA ARG A 51 -21.68 -6.48 -10.20
C ARG A 51 -22.96 -7.07 -9.65
N ASP A 52 -22.78 -8.14 -8.88
CA ASP A 52 -23.83 -8.92 -8.23
C ASP A 52 -24.81 -9.57 -9.21
N ASN A 53 -25.68 -10.42 -8.71
CA ASN A 53 -26.79 -11.01 -9.46
C ASN A 53 -27.86 -9.94 -9.68
N GLN A 54 -27.61 -9.01 -10.60
CA GLN A 54 -28.61 -8.04 -11.01
C GLN A 54 -29.62 -8.81 -11.87
N SER A 55 -30.77 -9.12 -11.29
CA SER A 55 -31.84 -9.95 -11.89
C SER A 55 -32.40 -9.36 -13.19
N TYR A 56 -32.01 -8.14 -13.54
CA TYR A 56 -32.46 -7.38 -14.70
C TYR A 56 -31.39 -7.18 -15.76
N ALA A 57 -30.27 -7.90 -15.70
CA ALA A 57 -29.20 -7.79 -16.70
C ALA A 57 -29.69 -8.16 -18.10
N GLU A 58 -30.69 -9.05 -18.21
CA GLU A 58 -31.35 -9.40 -19.48
C GLU A 58 -32.23 -8.26 -20.06
N ALA A 59 -32.58 -7.30 -19.23
CA ALA A 59 -33.39 -6.14 -19.59
C ALA A 59 -32.55 -4.87 -19.83
N LEU A 60 -31.26 -5.00 -20.17
CA LEU A 60 -30.45 -3.86 -20.61
C LEU A 60 -31.09 -3.28 -21.88
N PRO A 61 -31.71 -2.10 -21.81
CA PRO A 61 -32.34 -1.51 -22.98
C PRO A 61 -31.28 -1.22 -24.03
N ILE A 62 -31.57 -1.57 -25.28
CA ILE A 62 -30.75 -1.14 -26.42
C ILE A 62 -31.01 0.36 -26.59
N ALA A 63 -30.00 1.17 -26.38
CA ALA A 63 -30.07 2.62 -26.48
C ALA A 63 -28.97 3.14 -27.40
N SER A 64 -29.16 4.34 -27.92
CA SER A 64 -28.17 5.00 -28.78
C SER A 64 -27.01 5.59 -27.97
N CYS A 65 -27.23 5.92 -26.72
CA CYS A 65 -26.23 6.50 -25.83
C CYS A 65 -26.34 5.95 -24.41
N TYR A 66 -25.18 5.74 -23.80
CA TYR A 66 -25.07 5.31 -22.40
C TYR A 66 -24.14 6.24 -21.65
N ALA A 67 -24.45 6.50 -20.38
CA ALA A 67 -23.57 7.19 -19.46
C ALA A 67 -22.86 6.20 -18.54
N VAL A 68 -21.61 6.50 -18.22
CA VAL A 68 -20.81 5.81 -17.22
C VAL A 68 -20.30 6.87 -16.24
N GLU A 69 -20.62 6.72 -14.97
CA GLU A 69 -20.19 7.62 -13.90
C GLU A 69 -19.49 6.83 -12.80
N HIS A 70 -18.59 7.50 -12.07
CA HIS A 70 -17.99 6.89 -10.87
C HIS A 70 -19.08 6.60 -9.82
N ASP A 71 -19.03 5.40 -9.25
CA ASP A 71 -19.84 5.11 -8.07
C ASP A 71 -19.20 5.76 -6.83
N TYR A 72 -19.71 6.93 -6.48
CA TYR A 72 -19.28 7.65 -5.28
C TYR A 72 -19.94 7.13 -3.99
N VAL A 73 -20.86 6.16 -4.07
CA VAL A 73 -21.41 5.52 -2.89
C VAL A 73 -20.37 4.57 -2.32
N ASP A 74 -19.57 5.10 -1.43
CA ASP A 74 -18.53 4.34 -0.75
C ASP A 74 -19.17 3.35 0.22
N SER A 75 -19.24 2.08 -0.21
CA SER A 75 -19.69 0.99 0.66
C SER A 75 -18.78 0.78 1.88
N SER A 76 -17.60 1.41 1.91
CA SER A 76 -16.67 1.33 3.03
C SER A 76 -17.24 1.98 4.29
N PHE A 77 -18.07 3.03 4.18
CA PHE A 77 -18.75 3.62 5.33
C PHE A 77 -19.67 2.63 6.05
N LEU A 78 -20.42 1.83 5.30
CA LEU A 78 -21.28 0.80 5.90
C LEU A 78 -20.44 -0.24 6.67
N LEU A 79 -19.28 -0.61 6.12
CA LEU A 79 -18.36 -1.53 6.79
C LEU A 79 -17.77 -0.93 8.07
N GLN A 80 -17.48 0.36 8.07
CA GLN A 80 -16.99 1.09 9.24
C GLN A 80 -18.05 1.14 10.34
N TYR A 81 -19.31 1.48 10.02
CA TYR A 81 -20.42 1.46 10.98
C TYR A 81 -20.66 0.05 11.55
N LYS A 82 -20.66 -0.97 10.70
CA LYS A 82 -20.74 -2.37 11.16
C LYS A 82 -19.59 -2.75 12.08
N GLY A 83 -18.38 -2.26 11.78
CA GLY A 83 -17.20 -2.48 12.60
C GLY A 83 -17.33 -1.87 14.00
N LEU A 84 -17.75 -0.61 14.08
CA LEU A 84 -18.00 0.05 15.36
C LEU A 84 -19.12 -0.64 16.16
N TYR A 85 -20.18 -1.09 15.47
CA TYR A 85 -21.26 -1.83 16.12
C TYR A 85 -20.79 -3.19 16.67
N ALA A 86 -19.99 -3.92 15.89
CA ALA A 86 -19.41 -5.20 16.34
C ALA A 86 -18.50 -5.03 17.56
N MET A 87 -17.81 -3.88 17.67
CA MET A 87 -16.98 -3.60 18.85
C MET A 87 -17.79 -3.45 20.14
N LEU A 88 -19.04 -2.99 20.08
CA LEU A 88 -19.92 -2.90 21.27
C LEU A 88 -20.19 -4.29 21.86
N ASP A 89 -20.27 -5.32 21.01
CA ASP A 89 -20.51 -6.70 21.39
C ASP A 89 -19.21 -7.48 21.69
N ALA A 90 -18.04 -6.89 21.50
CA ALA A 90 -16.77 -7.53 21.79
C ALA A 90 -16.67 -7.94 23.27
N SER A 91 -15.85 -8.94 23.58
CA SER A 91 -15.57 -9.30 24.98
C SER A 91 -15.01 -8.08 25.74
N PRO A 92 -15.34 -7.91 27.03
CA PRO A 92 -14.85 -6.76 27.80
C PRO A 92 -13.33 -6.58 27.71
N HIS A 93 -12.57 -7.68 27.83
CA HIS A 93 -11.13 -7.66 27.68
C HIS A 93 -10.70 -7.18 26.28
N ARG A 94 -11.27 -7.75 25.20
CA ARG A 94 -10.96 -7.35 23.83
C ARG A 94 -11.28 -5.87 23.57
N ARG A 95 -12.44 -5.43 24.04
CA ARG A 95 -12.85 -4.02 23.91
C ARG A 95 -11.93 -3.09 24.69
N GLY A 96 -11.58 -3.45 25.93
CA GLY A 96 -10.65 -2.69 26.75
C GLY A 96 -9.27 -2.53 26.09
N LEU A 97 -8.73 -3.60 25.51
CA LEU A 97 -7.46 -3.56 24.73
C LEU A 97 -7.57 -2.67 23.48
N LEU A 98 -8.66 -2.83 22.70
CA LEU A 98 -8.85 -2.06 21.47
C LEU A 98 -9.08 -0.57 21.74
N VAL A 99 -9.89 -0.23 22.75
CA VAL A 99 -10.11 1.17 23.15
C VAL A 99 -8.89 1.72 23.91
N GLY A 100 -8.22 0.88 24.66
CA GLY A 100 -7.10 1.26 25.52
C GLY A 100 -7.60 1.79 26.87
N GLU A 101 -8.54 1.07 27.49
CA GLU A 101 -9.02 1.39 28.82
C GLU A 101 -7.90 1.28 29.87
N ALA A 102 -7.95 2.14 30.88
CA ALA A 102 -6.99 2.09 31.97
C ALA A 102 -7.15 0.77 32.76
N GLY A 103 -6.04 0.06 32.93
CA GLY A 103 -6.03 -1.25 33.63
C GLY A 103 -6.02 -2.46 32.69
N GLU A 104 -6.40 -2.31 31.43
CA GLU A 104 -6.26 -3.36 30.44
C GLU A 104 -4.85 -3.31 29.82
N SER A 105 -4.15 -4.40 29.94
CA SER A 105 -2.79 -4.58 29.38
C SER A 105 -2.69 -5.90 28.67
N PRO A 106 -1.99 -5.95 27.53
CA PRO A 106 -1.78 -7.22 26.83
C PRO A 106 -0.93 -8.19 27.67
N VAL A 107 -1.16 -9.46 27.49
CA VAL A 107 -0.53 -10.55 28.26
C VAL A 107 0.52 -11.27 27.41
N ARG A 108 1.54 -11.84 28.05
CA ARG A 108 2.60 -12.65 27.42
C ARG A 108 2.70 -14.03 28.02
N ASN A 109 2.96 -15.00 27.16
CA ASN A 109 3.30 -16.37 27.56
C ASN A 109 4.82 -16.60 27.44
N MET A 110 5.50 -16.49 28.56
CA MET A 110 6.96 -16.64 28.62
C MET A 110 7.45 -18.08 28.43
N SER A 111 6.57 -19.07 28.37
CA SER A 111 6.95 -20.47 28.09
C SER A 111 7.16 -20.75 26.60
N ARG A 112 6.63 -19.90 25.72
CA ARG A 112 6.80 -20.04 24.27
C ARG A 112 8.27 -19.88 23.87
N ARG A 113 8.72 -20.72 22.94
CA ARG A 113 10.08 -20.70 22.36
C ARG A 113 9.96 -20.77 20.85
N LEU A 114 10.98 -20.27 20.14
CA LEU A 114 11.09 -20.45 18.70
C LEU A 114 11.31 -21.94 18.38
N SER A 115 10.69 -22.38 17.30
CA SER A 115 10.82 -23.74 16.78
C SER A 115 11.98 -23.87 15.81
N TYR A 116 12.43 -22.74 15.24
CA TYR A 116 13.51 -22.68 14.25
C TYR A 116 14.60 -21.71 14.68
N GLU A 117 15.80 -21.91 14.14
CA GLU A 117 16.93 -21.00 14.28
C GLU A 117 16.97 -19.99 13.12
N TYR A 118 17.37 -18.78 13.41
CA TYR A 118 17.48 -17.69 12.45
C TYR A 118 18.84 -17.00 12.57
N ASP A 119 19.48 -16.72 11.44
CA ASP A 119 20.83 -16.09 11.41
C ASP A 119 20.81 -14.65 11.98
N SER A 120 19.65 -13.98 11.96
CA SER A 120 19.49 -12.62 12.49
C SER A 120 18.98 -12.65 13.93
N PRO A 121 19.80 -12.19 14.92
CA PRO A 121 19.35 -12.05 16.31
C PRO A 121 18.14 -11.10 16.47
N ASP A 122 18.07 -10.04 15.65
CA ASP A 122 16.96 -9.09 15.67
C ASP A 122 15.68 -9.74 15.18
N LEU A 123 15.75 -10.53 14.11
CA LEU A 123 14.60 -11.30 13.62
C LEU A 123 14.15 -12.31 14.68
N SER A 124 15.07 -13.07 15.29
CA SER A 124 14.77 -14.02 16.36
C SER A 124 14.06 -13.35 17.53
N ARG A 125 14.54 -12.17 17.96
CA ARG A 125 13.92 -11.37 19.03
C ARG A 125 12.48 -10.96 18.67
N ILE A 126 12.26 -10.46 17.44
CA ILE A 126 10.95 -10.03 16.95
C ILE A 126 9.97 -11.22 16.89
N LEU A 127 10.39 -12.33 16.30
CA LEU A 127 9.59 -13.55 16.20
C LEU A 127 9.21 -14.11 17.58
N LEU A 128 10.17 -14.12 18.50
CA LEU A 128 9.92 -14.56 19.88
C LEU A 128 8.90 -13.67 20.59
N LYS A 129 9.02 -12.34 20.48
CA LYS A 129 8.05 -11.40 21.04
C LYS A 129 6.65 -11.62 20.45
N ALA A 130 6.55 -11.77 19.12
CA ALA A 130 5.28 -12.03 18.43
C ALA A 130 4.66 -13.36 18.86
N LEU A 131 5.47 -14.40 19.07
CA LEU A 131 5.05 -15.71 19.52
C LEU A 131 4.54 -15.66 20.98
N GLN A 132 5.23 -14.95 21.85
CA GLN A 132 4.94 -14.82 23.28
C GLN A 132 3.73 -13.91 23.58
N ALA A 133 3.42 -12.95 22.73
CA ALA A 133 2.23 -12.13 22.90
C ALA A 133 0.96 -12.98 22.80
N GLU A 134 0.04 -12.84 23.76
CA GLU A 134 -1.23 -13.60 23.77
C GLU A 134 -2.39 -12.78 23.22
N ASP A 135 -2.35 -11.45 23.31
CA ASP A 135 -3.41 -10.55 22.86
C ASP A 135 -3.08 -9.88 21.55
N TYR A 136 -1.99 -9.10 21.52
CA TYR A 136 -1.51 -8.47 20.30
C TYR A 136 0.00 -8.21 20.29
N PHE A 137 0.52 -8.05 19.08
CA PHE A 137 1.89 -7.58 18.83
C PHE A 137 1.91 -6.60 17.67
N LEU A 138 2.70 -5.54 17.78
CA LEU A 138 2.84 -4.50 16.76
C LEU A 138 4.24 -4.55 16.16
N LEU A 139 4.35 -4.66 14.84
CA LEU A 139 5.63 -4.65 14.14
C LEU A 139 5.73 -3.43 13.23
N VAL A 140 6.63 -2.50 13.56
CA VAL A 140 7.01 -1.42 12.66
C VAL A 140 7.96 -1.96 11.61
N GLY A 141 7.60 -1.82 10.34
CA GLY A 141 8.42 -2.25 9.22
C GLY A 141 8.71 -1.10 8.25
N PRO A 142 9.83 -0.38 8.42
CA PRO A 142 10.28 0.63 7.47
C PRO A 142 10.42 0.09 6.04
N PRO A 143 10.58 0.98 5.04
CA PRO A 143 10.74 0.56 3.65
C PRO A 143 11.93 -0.38 3.44
N GLY A 144 11.72 -1.47 2.71
CA GLY A 144 12.79 -2.40 2.36
C GLY A 144 13.27 -3.34 3.46
N THR A 145 12.64 -3.35 4.64
CA THR A 145 13.07 -4.18 5.78
C THR A 145 12.50 -5.61 5.77
N GLY A 146 11.71 -5.98 4.75
CA GLY A 146 11.22 -7.35 4.61
C GLY A 146 10.00 -7.69 5.47
N LYS A 147 9.08 -6.73 5.67
CA LYS A 147 7.81 -6.96 6.40
C LYS A 147 7.13 -8.27 6.00
N THR A 148 6.78 -8.39 4.74
CA THR A 148 6.04 -9.54 4.20
C THR A 148 6.97 -10.71 3.89
N SER A 149 8.11 -10.44 3.24
CA SER A 149 9.02 -11.46 2.73
C SER A 149 9.84 -12.16 3.81
N VAL A 150 10.09 -11.51 4.94
CA VAL A 150 10.92 -12.05 6.03
C VAL A 150 10.09 -12.17 7.31
N ALA A 151 9.55 -11.09 7.86
CA ALA A 151 8.91 -11.13 9.16
C ALA A 151 7.59 -11.92 9.13
N LEU A 152 6.64 -11.56 8.28
CA LEU A 152 5.35 -12.26 8.17
C LEU A 152 5.55 -13.73 7.79
N ARG A 153 6.38 -14.01 6.78
CA ARG A 153 6.71 -15.36 6.34
C ARG A 153 7.21 -16.24 7.50
N ASN A 154 8.17 -15.76 8.29
CA ASN A 154 8.73 -16.54 9.40
C ASN A 154 7.78 -16.59 10.61
N MET A 155 6.94 -15.59 10.85
CA MET A 155 5.85 -15.67 11.83
C MET A 155 4.88 -16.81 11.48
N VAL A 156 4.45 -16.89 10.21
CA VAL A 156 3.58 -17.99 9.74
C VAL A 156 4.25 -19.34 9.99
N ARG A 157 5.53 -19.47 9.67
CA ARG A 157 6.31 -20.69 9.88
C ARG A 157 6.34 -21.10 11.35
N GLU A 158 6.61 -20.17 12.26
CA GLU A 158 6.61 -20.43 13.71
C GLU A 158 5.24 -20.84 14.25
N PHE A 159 4.16 -20.20 13.79
CA PHE A 159 2.81 -20.56 14.19
C PHE A 159 2.37 -21.92 13.64
N LEU A 160 2.82 -22.29 12.43
CA LEU A 160 2.54 -23.60 11.86
C LEU A 160 3.26 -24.75 12.59
N ALA A 161 4.37 -24.48 13.27
CA ALA A 161 5.04 -25.45 14.12
C ALA A 161 4.20 -25.83 15.36
N ILE A 162 3.21 -25.02 15.73
CA ILE A 162 2.27 -25.34 16.79
C ILE A 162 1.17 -26.23 16.20
N PRO A 163 0.90 -27.43 16.75
CA PRO A 163 -0.14 -28.32 16.24
C PRO A 163 -1.51 -27.62 16.19
N ASP A 164 -2.25 -27.83 15.11
CA ASP A 164 -3.62 -27.36 14.88
C ASP A 164 -3.83 -25.84 14.94
N TYR A 165 -2.75 -25.03 14.98
CA TYR A 165 -2.84 -23.58 15.06
C TYR A 165 -3.41 -22.98 13.78
N GLN A 166 -4.43 -22.15 13.92
CA GLN A 166 -5.20 -21.57 12.82
C GLN A 166 -4.79 -20.13 12.56
N ILE A 167 -4.41 -19.81 11.32
CA ILE A 167 -3.81 -18.55 10.93
C ILE A 167 -4.70 -17.83 9.92
N LEU A 168 -4.99 -16.56 10.17
CA LEU A 168 -5.65 -15.65 9.24
C LEU A 168 -4.66 -14.54 8.83
N LEU A 169 -4.37 -14.45 7.54
CA LEU A 169 -3.53 -13.41 6.97
C LEU A 169 -4.42 -12.39 6.28
N VAL A 170 -4.25 -11.12 6.62
CA VAL A 170 -5.08 -10.03 6.11
C VAL A 170 -4.21 -8.92 5.55
N ALA A 171 -4.59 -8.38 4.39
CA ALA A 171 -3.97 -7.18 3.85
C ALA A 171 -5.02 -6.19 3.36
N PHE A 172 -4.58 -4.94 3.12
CA PHE A 172 -5.48 -3.89 2.65
C PHE A 172 -5.83 -4.05 1.16
N THR A 173 -4.86 -4.44 0.32
CA THR A 173 -5.02 -4.54 -1.14
C THR A 173 -4.90 -5.96 -1.65
N ASN A 174 -5.53 -6.25 -2.81
CA ASN A 174 -5.39 -7.56 -3.46
C ASN A 174 -3.93 -7.86 -3.84
N ARG A 175 -3.17 -6.86 -4.28
CA ARG A 175 -1.75 -7.00 -4.57
C ARG A 175 -0.95 -7.46 -3.35
N ALA A 176 -1.20 -6.88 -2.18
CA ALA A 176 -0.53 -7.31 -0.96
C ALA A 176 -0.93 -8.74 -0.56
N VAL A 177 -2.19 -9.13 -0.83
CA VAL A 177 -2.63 -10.53 -0.66
C VAL A 177 -1.91 -11.46 -1.63
N ASP A 178 -1.71 -11.06 -2.90
CA ASP A 178 -0.92 -11.84 -3.88
C ASP A 178 0.54 -11.98 -3.43
N GLU A 179 1.15 -10.92 -2.90
CA GLU A 179 2.50 -10.97 -2.33
C GLU A 179 2.59 -11.92 -1.12
N ILE A 180 1.57 -11.98 -0.28
CA ILE A 180 1.48 -12.94 0.82
C ILE A 180 1.39 -14.36 0.26
N CYS A 181 0.53 -14.62 -0.74
CA CYS A 181 0.41 -15.93 -1.38
C CYS A 181 1.75 -16.41 -1.96
N ASP A 182 2.47 -15.53 -2.67
CA ASP A 182 3.82 -15.81 -3.18
C ASP A 182 4.79 -16.27 -2.08
N LYS A 183 4.70 -15.65 -0.88
CA LYS A 183 5.57 -16.04 0.23
C LYS A 183 5.12 -17.33 0.90
N LEU A 184 3.82 -17.60 0.96
CA LEU A 184 3.31 -18.88 1.49
C LEU A 184 3.82 -20.07 0.66
N GLU A 185 3.87 -19.96 -0.66
CA GLU A 185 4.37 -21.01 -1.54
C GLU A 185 5.88 -21.30 -1.36
N THR A 186 6.60 -20.39 -0.70
CA THR A 186 8.00 -20.59 -0.34
C THR A 186 8.22 -21.25 1.03
N ILE A 187 7.14 -21.51 1.79
CA ILE A 187 7.19 -22.12 3.11
C ILE A 187 6.88 -23.61 2.95
N GLY A 188 7.86 -24.47 3.18
CA GLY A 188 7.69 -25.93 3.05
C GLY A 188 6.67 -26.54 4.01
N GLU A 189 6.36 -25.85 5.10
CA GLU A 189 5.37 -26.25 6.11
C GLU A 189 3.92 -25.86 5.75
N VAL A 190 3.72 -25.12 4.64
CA VAL A 190 2.38 -24.76 4.10
C VAL A 190 2.01 -25.76 3.02
N ASP A 191 1.25 -26.78 3.39
CA ASP A 191 0.72 -27.75 2.42
C ASP A 191 -0.40 -27.15 1.57
N ASP A 192 -1.18 -26.25 2.16
CA ASP A 192 -2.37 -25.66 1.53
C ASP A 192 -2.82 -24.39 2.24
N TYR A 193 -3.48 -23.49 1.50
CA TYR A 193 -4.13 -22.29 2.04
C TYR A 193 -5.42 -21.95 1.28
N ILE A 194 -6.32 -21.22 1.91
CA ILE A 194 -7.54 -20.71 1.30
C ILE A 194 -7.44 -19.20 1.12
N ARG A 195 -7.61 -18.74 -0.13
CA ARG A 195 -7.75 -17.33 -0.43
C ARG A 195 -9.23 -16.92 -0.46
N VAL A 196 -9.60 -15.97 0.39
CA VAL A 196 -10.95 -15.38 0.40
C VAL A 196 -10.94 -14.12 -0.48
N GLY A 197 -11.60 -14.17 -1.63
CA GLY A 197 -11.59 -13.08 -2.59
C GLY A 197 -12.46 -13.39 -3.82
N GLN A 198 -12.31 -12.55 -4.84
CA GLN A 198 -12.99 -12.70 -6.14
C GLN A 198 -11.97 -13.05 -7.22
N THR A 199 -12.37 -13.85 -8.21
CA THR A 199 -11.50 -14.32 -9.31
C THR A 199 -10.85 -13.18 -10.10
N LEU A 200 -11.57 -12.07 -10.29
CA LEU A 200 -11.08 -10.93 -11.07
C LEU A 200 -10.00 -10.11 -10.38
N SER A 201 -10.02 -10.08 -9.06
CA SER A 201 -9.06 -9.33 -8.24
C SER A 201 -7.94 -10.21 -7.70
N CYS A 202 -7.86 -11.45 -8.17
CA CYS A 202 -6.87 -12.45 -7.80
C CYS A 202 -5.93 -12.71 -8.98
N ASP A 203 -4.63 -12.71 -8.74
CA ASP A 203 -3.66 -13.13 -9.75
C ASP A 203 -3.98 -14.55 -10.22
N VAL A 204 -3.73 -14.81 -11.52
CA VAL A 204 -4.02 -16.11 -12.16
C VAL A 204 -3.33 -17.25 -11.42
N ALA A 205 -2.10 -17.03 -10.94
CA ALA A 205 -1.30 -18.02 -10.25
C ALA A 205 -2.00 -18.59 -8.99
N TYR A 206 -2.77 -17.75 -8.27
CA TYR A 206 -3.37 -18.12 -6.97
C TYR A 206 -4.87 -18.41 -7.02
N ARG A 207 -5.47 -18.44 -8.22
CA ARG A 207 -6.93 -18.67 -8.39
C ARG A 207 -7.38 -20.03 -7.91
N SER A 208 -6.55 -21.05 -8.01
CA SER A 208 -6.83 -22.41 -7.51
C SER A 208 -7.10 -22.45 -6.00
N HIS A 209 -6.53 -21.53 -5.25
CA HIS A 209 -6.69 -21.40 -3.79
C HIS A 209 -7.93 -20.60 -3.37
N LEU A 210 -8.67 -20.00 -4.32
CA LEU A 210 -9.88 -19.26 -3.99
C LEU A 210 -10.91 -20.15 -3.31
N LEU A 211 -11.51 -19.65 -2.21
CA LEU A 211 -12.59 -20.31 -1.52
C LEU A 211 -13.72 -20.72 -2.46
N SER A 212 -14.09 -19.86 -3.43
CA SER A 212 -15.11 -20.15 -4.43
C SER A 212 -14.76 -21.33 -5.32
N GLU A 213 -13.50 -21.43 -5.76
CA GLU A 213 -13.04 -22.56 -6.60
C GLU A 213 -12.99 -23.85 -5.79
N ARG A 214 -12.54 -23.78 -4.54
CA ARG A 214 -12.52 -24.91 -3.63
C ARG A 214 -13.94 -25.44 -3.34
N MET A 215 -14.91 -24.55 -3.12
CA MET A 215 -16.31 -24.94 -2.89
C MET A 215 -16.96 -25.60 -4.11
N LYS A 216 -16.57 -25.27 -5.33
CA LYS A 216 -17.04 -25.95 -6.56
C LYS A 216 -16.62 -27.42 -6.62
N GLN A 217 -15.55 -27.81 -5.96
CA GLN A 217 -15.05 -29.18 -5.92
C GLN A 217 -15.76 -30.03 -4.86
N CYS A 218 -16.45 -29.41 -3.91
CA CYS A 218 -17.16 -30.10 -2.85
C CYS A 218 -18.55 -30.55 -3.33
N ARG A 219 -18.89 -31.82 -3.07
CA ARG A 219 -20.17 -32.43 -3.49
C ARG A 219 -21.32 -32.07 -2.56
N ASN A 220 -21.02 -31.76 -1.31
CA ASN A 220 -22.01 -31.48 -0.28
C ASN A 220 -21.45 -30.55 0.81
N ARG A 221 -22.34 -30.12 1.74
CA ARG A 221 -22.00 -29.22 2.85
C ARG A 221 -20.95 -29.80 3.79
N GLU A 222 -20.97 -31.12 4.01
CA GLU A 222 -20.02 -31.76 4.92
C GLU A 222 -18.59 -31.74 4.36
N GLU A 223 -18.44 -31.98 3.04
CA GLU A 223 -17.15 -31.85 2.37
C GLU A 223 -16.66 -30.41 2.39
N ALA A 224 -17.53 -29.44 2.14
CA ALA A 224 -17.20 -28.02 2.22
C ALA A 224 -16.76 -27.63 3.63
N SER A 225 -17.49 -28.06 4.65
CA SER A 225 -17.14 -27.81 6.05
C SER A 225 -15.80 -28.45 6.42
N ARG A 226 -15.58 -29.71 6.06
CA ARG A 226 -14.30 -30.40 6.29
C ARG A 226 -13.13 -29.68 5.61
N SER A 227 -13.30 -29.26 4.36
CA SER A 227 -12.29 -28.53 3.60
C SER A 227 -11.93 -27.20 4.27
N ILE A 228 -12.92 -26.47 4.81
CA ILE A 228 -12.67 -25.22 5.56
C ILE A 228 -11.96 -25.51 6.90
N HIS A 229 -12.37 -26.55 7.63
CA HIS A 229 -11.78 -26.86 8.93
C HIS A 229 -10.36 -27.42 8.84
N SER A 230 -10.07 -28.25 7.83
CA SER A 230 -8.74 -28.86 7.67
C SER A 230 -7.67 -27.85 7.23
N CYS A 231 -8.02 -26.81 6.49
CA CYS A 231 -7.06 -25.82 6.04
C CYS A 231 -6.67 -24.87 7.20
N ARG A 232 -5.38 -24.79 7.51
CA ARG A 232 -4.86 -24.02 8.66
C ARG A 232 -4.60 -22.55 8.34
N VAL A 233 -4.39 -22.20 7.07
CA VAL A 233 -3.99 -20.85 6.64
C VAL A 233 -5.06 -20.26 5.73
N PHE A 234 -5.54 -19.08 6.09
CA PHE A 234 -6.48 -18.30 5.28
C PHE A 234 -5.84 -16.95 4.94
N VAL A 235 -6.05 -16.49 3.70
CA VAL A 235 -5.52 -15.21 3.22
C VAL A 235 -6.65 -14.40 2.60
N ALA A 236 -6.75 -13.11 2.94
CA ALA A 236 -7.83 -12.26 2.43
C ALA A 236 -7.48 -10.78 2.42
N THR A 237 -8.21 -9.99 1.63
CA THR A 237 -8.30 -8.56 1.92
C THR A 237 -9.31 -8.33 3.04
N LEU A 238 -9.13 -7.24 3.80
CA LEU A 238 -10.09 -6.84 4.83
C LEU A 238 -11.50 -6.67 4.25
N SER A 239 -11.63 -6.05 3.08
CA SER A 239 -12.93 -5.88 2.40
C SER A 239 -13.59 -7.20 2.03
N SER A 240 -12.81 -8.19 1.59
CA SER A 240 -13.35 -9.53 1.26
C SER A 240 -13.86 -10.27 2.48
N LEU A 241 -13.18 -10.14 3.62
CA LEU A 241 -13.61 -10.74 4.90
C LEU A 241 -14.85 -10.04 5.46
N SER A 242 -14.88 -8.71 5.43
CA SER A 242 -16.03 -7.92 5.90
C SER A 242 -17.32 -8.26 5.14
N GLY A 243 -17.21 -8.69 3.88
CA GLY A 243 -18.33 -9.24 3.10
C GLY A 243 -18.66 -10.71 3.36
N LYS A 244 -17.89 -11.41 4.20
CA LYS A 244 -18.03 -12.86 4.48
C LYS A 244 -17.81 -13.18 5.96
N MET A 245 -18.37 -12.36 6.84
CA MET A 245 -18.23 -12.54 8.29
C MET A 245 -18.81 -13.87 8.80
N GLU A 246 -19.68 -14.53 8.00
CA GLU A 246 -20.21 -15.86 8.26
C GLU A 246 -19.10 -16.93 8.33
N LEU A 247 -17.92 -16.68 7.78
CA LEU A 247 -16.76 -17.56 7.91
C LEU A 247 -16.42 -17.81 9.40
N PHE A 248 -16.59 -16.82 10.26
CA PHE A 248 -16.34 -16.93 11.70
C PHE A 248 -17.38 -17.78 12.44
N ASN A 249 -18.52 -18.09 11.81
CA ASN A 249 -19.46 -19.08 12.31
C ASN A 249 -18.96 -20.51 12.08
N LEU A 250 -18.07 -20.69 11.12
CA LEU A 250 -17.52 -22.00 10.77
C LEU A 250 -16.12 -22.22 11.36
N LYS A 251 -15.35 -21.15 11.53
CA LYS A 251 -13.93 -21.27 11.89
C LYS A 251 -13.48 -20.17 12.84
N ARG A 252 -12.74 -20.57 13.86
CA ARG A 252 -11.99 -19.69 14.75
C ARG A 252 -10.52 -19.67 14.32
N PHE A 253 -9.87 -18.52 14.43
CA PHE A 253 -8.44 -18.35 14.18
C PHE A 253 -7.71 -18.06 15.50
N ASP A 254 -6.56 -18.70 15.69
CA ASP A 254 -5.72 -18.46 16.87
C ASP A 254 -4.95 -17.15 16.74
N VAL A 255 -4.55 -16.79 15.51
CA VAL A 255 -3.91 -15.52 15.20
C VAL A 255 -4.43 -14.93 13.89
N ALA A 256 -4.64 -13.60 13.90
CA ALA A 256 -4.76 -12.81 12.67
C ALA A 256 -3.49 -11.95 12.50
N ILE A 257 -2.82 -12.05 11.36
CA ILE A 257 -1.70 -11.16 11.00
C ILE A 257 -2.18 -10.21 9.92
N VAL A 258 -2.15 -8.92 10.22
CA VAL A 258 -2.61 -7.87 9.32
C VAL A 258 -1.40 -7.12 8.76
N ASP A 259 -1.14 -7.27 7.48
CA ASP A 259 -0.06 -6.55 6.79
C ASP A 259 -0.56 -5.19 6.30
N GLU A 260 0.34 -4.21 6.22
CA GLU A 260 0.04 -2.80 5.90
C GLU A 260 -1.07 -2.19 6.77
N ALA A 261 -1.10 -2.57 8.07
CA ALA A 261 -2.14 -2.17 9.02
C ALA A 261 -2.22 -0.64 9.24
N SER A 262 -1.15 0.10 8.96
CA SER A 262 -1.13 1.57 9.01
C SER A 262 -2.00 2.24 7.94
N GLN A 263 -2.39 1.51 6.89
CA GLN A 263 -3.27 2.00 5.82
C GLN A 263 -4.75 1.71 6.07
N ILE A 264 -5.09 1.04 7.15
CA ILE A 264 -6.45 0.62 7.46
C ILE A 264 -7.04 1.57 8.51
N LEU A 265 -8.19 2.16 8.21
CA LEU A 265 -8.93 2.95 9.17
C LEU A 265 -9.38 2.09 10.34
N GLU A 266 -9.26 2.65 11.54
CA GLU A 266 -9.56 1.92 12.77
C GLU A 266 -10.95 1.27 12.80
N PRO A 267 -12.07 1.93 12.41
CA PRO A 267 -13.39 1.32 12.42
C PRO A 267 -13.52 0.06 11.56
N GLN A 268 -12.76 -0.03 10.46
CA GLN A 268 -12.76 -1.20 9.59
C GLN A 268 -12.07 -2.40 10.26
N LEU A 269 -10.94 -2.13 10.92
CA LEU A 269 -10.11 -3.19 11.53
C LEU A 269 -10.73 -3.69 12.84
N VAL A 270 -11.26 -2.81 13.68
CA VAL A 270 -11.89 -3.21 14.95
C VAL A 270 -13.10 -4.13 14.73
N GLY A 271 -13.82 -3.97 13.61
CA GLY A 271 -14.91 -4.86 13.23
C GLY A 271 -14.46 -6.29 13.02
N LEU A 272 -13.34 -6.50 12.32
CA LEU A 272 -12.75 -7.82 12.14
C LEU A 272 -12.25 -8.39 13.47
N LEU A 273 -11.51 -7.61 14.24
CA LEU A 273 -10.89 -8.05 15.50
C LEU A 273 -11.90 -8.31 16.62
N SER A 274 -13.11 -7.79 16.47
CA SER A 274 -14.25 -8.01 17.39
C SER A 274 -15.18 -9.13 16.94
N ALA A 275 -14.87 -9.84 15.85
CA ALA A 275 -15.68 -10.95 15.36
C ALA A 275 -15.84 -12.04 16.41
N LYS A 276 -17.05 -12.63 16.47
CA LYS A 276 -17.39 -13.72 17.40
C LYS A 276 -17.77 -15.00 16.68
N THR A 277 -17.53 -16.10 17.36
CA THR A 277 -18.08 -17.40 17.00
C THR A 277 -19.54 -17.49 17.42
N PRO A 278 -20.32 -18.47 16.92
CA PRO A 278 -21.70 -18.70 17.36
C PRO A 278 -21.86 -18.95 18.88
N THR A 279 -20.78 -19.37 19.52
CA THR A 279 -20.77 -19.59 20.99
C THR A 279 -20.45 -18.31 21.79
N GLY A 280 -20.32 -17.16 21.13
CA GLY A 280 -20.01 -15.88 21.76
C GLY A 280 -18.53 -15.67 22.13
N ARG A 281 -17.63 -16.61 21.79
CA ARG A 281 -16.19 -16.45 21.99
C ARG A 281 -15.59 -15.57 20.89
N ASP A 282 -14.47 -14.90 21.19
CA ASP A 282 -13.72 -14.17 20.17
C ASP A 282 -13.27 -15.13 19.05
N ALA A 283 -13.61 -14.78 17.81
CA ALA A 283 -13.30 -15.59 16.63
C ALA A 283 -11.81 -15.52 16.25
N ILE A 284 -11.10 -14.49 16.74
CA ILE A 284 -9.67 -14.30 16.60
C ILE A 284 -9.06 -14.29 18.00
N GLY A 285 -8.14 -15.20 18.27
CA GLY A 285 -7.48 -15.33 19.57
C GLY A 285 -6.60 -14.12 19.86
N LYS A 286 -5.54 -13.93 19.05
CA LYS A 286 -4.66 -12.75 19.09
C LYS A 286 -4.51 -12.11 17.72
N PHE A 287 -3.99 -10.88 17.69
CA PHE A 287 -3.70 -10.23 16.42
C PHE A 287 -2.28 -9.63 16.38
N ILE A 288 -1.68 -9.66 15.20
CA ILE A 288 -0.40 -9.03 14.91
C ILE A 288 -0.64 -7.99 13.84
N LEU A 289 -0.29 -6.74 14.12
CA LEU A 289 -0.40 -5.67 13.15
C LEU A 289 1.00 -5.30 12.66
N ILE A 290 1.21 -5.42 11.35
CA ILE A 290 2.44 -5.04 10.69
C ILE A 290 2.16 -3.78 9.89
N GLY A 291 2.95 -2.73 10.08
CA GLY A 291 2.73 -1.47 9.39
C GLY A 291 3.89 -0.49 9.56
N ASP A 292 3.71 0.69 8.97
CA ASP A 292 4.64 1.80 9.15
C ASP A 292 3.86 3.12 9.13
N HIS A 293 3.70 3.73 10.29
CA HIS A 293 2.95 4.98 10.45
C HIS A 293 3.67 6.20 9.84
N LYS A 294 4.93 6.04 9.42
CA LYS A 294 5.74 7.04 8.71
C LYS A 294 5.62 6.91 7.18
N GLN A 295 4.88 5.92 6.70
CA GLN A 295 4.47 5.78 5.30
C GLN A 295 3.02 6.24 5.12
N LEU A 296 2.46 6.05 3.90
CA LEU A 296 1.12 6.54 3.58
C LEU A 296 0.07 6.04 4.59
N PRO A 297 -0.79 6.94 5.10
CA PRO A 297 -1.90 6.58 5.95
C PRO A 297 -3.07 6.02 5.14
N ALA A 298 -4.13 5.62 5.82
CA ALA A 298 -5.41 5.36 5.20
C ALA A 298 -5.91 6.60 4.44
N VAL A 299 -6.60 6.38 3.32
CA VAL A 299 -7.23 7.47 2.56
C VAL A 299 -8.48 7.94 3.30
N VAL A 300 -8.54 9.23 3.59
CA VAL A 300 -9.65 9.87 4.31
C VAL A 300 -10.16 11.06 3.52
N VAL A 301 -11.46 11.21 3.44
CA VAL A 301 -12.12 12.33 2.75
C VAL A 301 -12.28 13.56 3.66
N GLN A 302 -12.39 13.34 4.97
CA GLN A 302 -12.56 14.39 5.98
C GLN A 302 -11.34 15.30 6.08
N SER A 303 -11.58 16.57 6.32
CA SER A 303 -10.53 17.54 6.62
C SER A 303 -9.85 17.25 7.97
N ALA A 304 -8.68 17.86 8.17
CA ALA A 304 -7.98 17.76 9.44
C ALA A 304 -8.83 18.29 10.62
N GLU A 305 -9.52 19.41 10.40
CA GLU A 305 -10.35 20.08 11.41
C GLU A 305 -11.55 19.22 11.83
N GLU A 306 -12.21 18.57 10.88
CA GLU A 306 -13.35 17.67 11.13
C GLU A 306 -12.95 16.37 11.83
N SER A 307 -11.68 16.00 11.75
CA SER A 307 -11.17 14.71 12.25
C SER A 307 -10.57 14.78 13.64
N VAL A 308 -10.23 15.98 14.13
CA VAL A 308 -9.65 16.19 15.45
C VAL A 308 -10.66 15.85 16.55
N ILE A 309 -10.23 15.06 17.51
CA ILE A 309 -11.05 14.67 18.67
C ILE A 309 -10.79 15.66 19.83
N THR A 310 -11.86 16.26 20.32
CA THR A 310 -11.84 17.26 21.41
C THR A 310 -12.25 16.68 22.76
N ASP A 311 -12.95 15.54 22.80
CA ASP A 311 -13.37 14.88 24.03
C ASP A 311 -12.16 14.39 24.84
N GLU A 312 -12.04 14.83 26.07
CA GLU A 312 -10.87 14.54 26.95
C GLU A 312 -10.76 13.04 27.31
N ARG A 313 -11.88 12.32 27.42
CA ARG A 313 -11.86 10.87 27.74
C ARG A 313 -11.32 10.10 26.56
N LEU A 314 -11.77 10.42 25.36
CA LEU A 314 -11.25 9.80 24.13
C LEU A 314 -9.78 10.14 23.92
N ARG A 315 -9.39 11.38 24.17
CA ARG A 315 -7.97 11.80 24.08
C ARG A 315 -7.08 11.05 25.09
N SER A 316 -7.53 10.84 26.31
CA SER A 316 -6.79 10.07 27.32
C SER A 316 -6.64 8.60 26.92
N ALA A 317 -7.60 8.06 26.15
CA ALA A 317 -7.52 6.73 25.53
C ALA A 317 -6.69 6.70 24.24
N GLY A 318 -6.07 7.83 23.83
CA GLY A 318 -5.19 7.95 22.66
C GLY A 318 -5.92 8.29 21.36
N PHE A 319 -7.22 8.53 21.37
CA PHE A 319 -7.97 9.01 20.21
C PHE A 319 -7.75 10.52 20.05
N VAL A 320 -6.86 10.92 19.17
CA VAL A 320 -6.53 12.34 18.92
C VAL A 320 -7.07 12.82 17.57
N ASP A 321 -7.18 11.92 16.61
CA ASP A 321 -7.62 12.21 15.23
C ASP A 321 -8.22 10.93 14.62
N CYS A 322 -9.43 11.03 14.04
CA CYS A 322 -10.13 9.89 13.41
C CYS A 322 -9.43 9.33 12.17
N ARG A 323 -8.44 10.03 11.62
CA ARG A 323 -7.65 9.60 10.46
C ARG A 323 -6.51 8.65 10.83
N ILE A 324 -6.19 8.52 12.11
CA ILE A 324 -5.13 7.64 12.61
C ILE A 324 -5.61 6.19 12.58
N SER A 325 -4.76 5.29 12.12
CA SER A 325 -5.04 3.84 12.13
C SER A 325 -4.96 3.27 13.55
N LEU A 326 -5.64 2.14 13.78
CA LEU A 326 -5.50 1.37 15.02
C LEU A 326 -4.04 1.03 15.33
N PHE A 327 -3.27 0.65 14.30
CA PHE A 327 -1.84 0.36 14.42
C PHE A 327 -1.07 1.54 15.03
N GLU A 328 -1.23 2.73 14.45
CA GLU A 328 -0.53 3.93 14.91
C GLU A 328 -0.97 4.34 16.31
N ARG A 329 -2.29 4.29 16.60
CA ARG A 329 -2.82 4.65 17.92
C ARG A 329 -2.32 3.71 19.03
N LEU A 330 -2.38 2.41 18.82
CA LEU A 330 -1.86 1.43 19.79
C LEU A 330 -0.34 1.57 19.96
N TYR A 331 0.41 1.76 18.86
CA TYR A 331 1.86 1.93 18.90
C TYR A 331 2.28 3.16 19.74
N ARG A 332 1.62 4.30 19.55
CA ARG A 332 1.91 5.53 20.29
C ARG A 332 1.62 5.43 21.81
N ARG A 333 0.77 4.49 22.21
CA ARG A 333 0.44 4.25 23.62
C ARG A 333 1.41 3.35 24.34
N LEU A 334 2.13 2.52 23.62
CA LEU A 334 3.10 1.62 24.24
C LEU A 334 4.34 2.41 24.73
N PRO A 335 4.85 2.08 25.91
CA PRO A 335 6.10 2.67 26.37
C PRO A 335 7.26 2.20 25.48
N GLU A 336 8.30 3.01 25.42
CA GLU A 336 9.53 2.66 24.72
C GLU A 336 10.10 1.34 25.27
N GLY A 337 10.56 0.47 24.37
CA GLY A 337 11.05 -0.87 24.73
C GLY A 337 9.95 -1.88 25.09
N SER A 338 8.68 -1.57 24.87
CA SER A 338 7.56 -2.48 25.13
C SER A 338 7.80 -3.87 24.53
N PRO A 339 7.47 -4.95 25.26
CA PRO A 339 7.53 -6.30 24.72
C PRO A 339 6.45 -6.59 23.67
N PHE A 340 5.45 -5.71 23.52
CA PHE A 340 4.34 -5.86 22.59
C PHE A 340 4.54 -5.09 21.27
N ALA A 341 5.69 -4.46 21.12
CA ALA A 341 6.09 -3.82 19.86
C ALA A 341 7.58 -4.05 19.58
N ASP A 342 7.91 -4.03 18.29
CA ASP A 342 9.30 -4.00 17.83
C ASP A 342 9.39 -3.35 16.44
N MET A 343 10.60 -3.10 15.95
CA MET A 343 10.85 -2.53 14.64
C MET A 343 11.89 -3.35 13.89
N LEU A 344 11.63 -3.60 12.60
CA LEU A 344 12.63 -4.08 11.66
C LEU A 344 13.58 -2.93 11.33
N ASP A 345 14.86 -3.10 11.52
CA ASP A 345 15.85 -2.04 11.34
C ASP A 345 16.82 -2.27 10.17
N CYS A 346 16.86 -3.47 9.60
CA CYS A 346 17.74 -3.80 8.50
C CYS A 346 17.00 -3.70 7.15
N GLN A 347 17.40 -2.72 6.31
CA GLN A 347 16.80 -2.53 4.98
C GLN A 347 17.66 -3.15 3.88
N TRP A 348 17.01 -3.78 2.88
CA TRP A 348 17.62 -4.50 1.77
C TRP A 348 17.27 -3.94 0.40
N ARG A 349 16.62 -2.77 0.36
CA ARG A 349 16.08 -2.19 -0.86
C ARG A 349 16.97 -1.12 -1.45
N MET A 350 17.22 -0.07 -0.69
CA MET A 350 17.85 1.15 -1.17
C MET A 350 19.37 1.08 -1.05
N HIS A 351 20.09 1.66 -2.03
CA HIS A 351 21.50 1.98 -1.80
C HIS A 351 21.63 2.94 -0.62
N PRO A 352 22.71 2.88 0.20
CA PRO A 352 22.91 3.75 1.36
C PRO A 352 22.70 5.24 1.07
N ASP A 353 23.22 5.77 -0.06
CA ASP A 353 23.07 7.17 -0.45
C ASP A 353 21.59 7.57 -0.63
N ILE A 354 20.76 6.66 -1.11
CA ILE A 354 19.31 6.90 -1.26
C ILE A 354 18.62 6.82 0.08
N ALA A 355 19.00 5.83 0.90
CA ALA A 355 18.41 5.59 2.21
C ALA A 355 18.75 6.72 3.21
N SER A 356 19.89 7.39 3.06
CA SER A 356 20.47 8.32 4.02
C SER A 356 19.52 9.43 4.45
N PHE A 357 18.80 10.06 3.51
CA PHE A 357 17.82 11.09 3.85
C PHE A 357 16.67 10.54 4.69
N ALA A 358 16.01 9.49 4.20
CA ALA A 358 14.89 8.89 4.91
C ALA A 358 15.31 8.35 6.28
N ASN A 359 16.47 7.70 6.36
CA ASN A 359 17.01 7.18 7.60
C ASN A 359 17.25 8.29 8.62
N THR A 360 17.95 9.36 8.22
CA THR A 360 18.28 10.48 9.12
C THR A 360 17.02 11.24 9.57
N TYR A 361 16.16 11.62 8.63
CA TYR A 361 15.06 12.54 8.89
C TYR A 361 13.74 11.88 9.27
N PHE A 362 13.49 10.64 8.86
CA PHE A 362 12.24 9.96 9.18
C PHE A 362 12.41 8.83 10.19
N TYR A 363 13.57 8.15 10.18
CA TYR A 363 13.82 6.99 11.07
C TYR A 363 14.90 7.24 12.12
N LYS A 364 15.36 8.50 12.29
CA LYS A 364 16.31 8.92 13.36
C LYS A 364 17.61 8.12 13.37
N GLY A 365 18.09 7.68 12.20
CA GLY A 365 19.28 6.86 12.08
C GLY A 365 19.11 5.38 12.47
N ALA A 366 17.89 4.94 12.72
CA ALA A 366 17.65 3.59 13.22
C ALA A 366 17.77 2.49 12.14
N LEU A 367 17.82 2.85 10.84
CA LEU A 367 17.93 1.86 9.77
C LEU A 367 19.40 1.51 9.50
N ARG A 368 19.64 0.22 9.36
CA ARG A 368 20.94 -0.36 8.93
C ARG A 368 20.78 -0.94 7.53
N ASP A 369 21.86 -0.92 6.75
CA ASP A 369 21.87 -1.52 5.41
C ASP A 369 22.18 -3.01 5.50
N GLY A 370 21.49 -3.81 4.67
CA GLY A 370 21.59 -5.27 4.68
C GLY A 370 22.70 -5.82 3.80
N ASN A 371 23.50 -4.95 3.14
CA ASN A 371 24.61 -5.34 2.25
C ASN A 371 24.16 -6.22 1.06
N ALA A 372 22.96 -5.98 0.51
CA ALA A 372 22.55 -6.61 -0.73
C ALA A 372 23.51 -6.21 -1.89
N PRO A 373 23.71 -7.06 -2.91
CA PRO A 373 24.67 -6.78 -3.99
C PRO A 373 24.51 -5.39 -4.63
N HIS A 374 23.29 -4.92 -4.84
CA HIS A 374 23.02 -3.59 -5.41
C HIS A 374 23.25 -2.44 -4.42
N GLN A 375 23.36 -2.70 -3.11
CA GLN A 375 23.67 -1.70 -2.08
C GLN A 375 25.18 -1.41 -1.98
N ILE A 376 26.00 -2.38 -2.35
CA ILE A 376 27.47 -2.30 -2.25
C ILE A 376 28.16 -2.17 -3.61
N SER A 377 27.47 -2.44 -4.72
CA SER A 377 28.03 -2.36 -6.07
C SER A 377 28.05 -0.93 -6.60
N LEU A 378 28.99 -0.63 -7.47
CA LEU A 378 28.97 0.58 -8.28
C LEU A 378 27.79 0.57 -9.27
N LEU A 379 27.49 1.75 -9.88
CA LEU A 379 26.55 1.80 -10.98
C LEU A 379 27.08 0.98 -12.16
N PRO A 380 26.24 0.24 -12.89
CA PRO A 380 26.69 -0.70 -13.92
C PRO A 380 27.03 -0.05 -15.26
N PHE A 381 27.31 1.26 -15.27
CA PHE A 381 27.52 2.04 -16.50
C PHE A 381 29.00 2.34 -16.71
N THR A 382 29.69 1.46 -17.44
CA THR A 382 31.10 1.64 -17.80
C THR A 382 31.29 2.43 -19.09
N ASN A 383 30.32 2.36 -20.02
CA ASN A 383 30.26 3.10 -21.26
C ASN A 383 29.23 4.23 -21.16
N MET A 384 29.71 5.47 -20.93
CA MET A 384 28.84 6.61 -20.59
C MET A 384 28.34 7.42 -21.78
N GLY A 385 28.94 7.29 -22.98
CA GLY A 385 28.62 8.18 -24.10
C GLY A 385 29.04 9.66 -23.89
N ASP A 386 28.67 10.50 -24.85
CA ASP A 386 29.03 11.94 -24.83
C ASP A 386 27.88 12.86 -24.39
N ASP A 387 26.68 12.33 -24.23
CA ASP A 387 25.49 13.10 -23.83
C ASP A 387 25.61 13.58 -22.38
N LYS A 388 25.19 14.82 -22.15
CA LYS A 388 25.22 15.45 -20.82
C LYS A 388 24.40 14.66 -19.78
N TRP A 389 23.22 14.18 -20.17
CA TRP A 389 22.35 13.44 -19.27
C TRP A 389 22.93 12.05 -18.97
N GLU A 390 23.47 11.37 -20.01
CA GLU A 390 24.11 10.06 -19.82
C GLU A 390 25.27 10.16 -18.83
N ARG A 391 26.12 11.20 -18.92
CA ARG A 391 27.25 11.40 -17.99
C ARG A 391 26.78 11.58 -16.53
N VAL A 392 25.77 12.43 -16.32
CA VAL A 392 25.23 12.65 -14.96
C VAL A 392 24.61 11.36 -14.42
N ILE A 393 23.79 10.67 -15.19
CA ILE A 393 23.10 9.46 -14.77
C ILE A 393 24.08 8.31 -14.52
N ALA A 394 25.13 8.19 -15.32
CA ALA A 394 26.13 7.14 -15.15
C ALA A 394 27.00 7.30 -13.89
N THR A 395 27.11 8.53 -13.37
CA THR A 395 28.01 8.84 -12.24
C THR A 395 27.27 9.14 -10.93
N LYS A 396 25.98 9.50 -10.97
CA LYS A 396 25.24 9.94 -9.79
C LYS A 396 24.17 8.93 -9.38
N ARG A 397 24.14 8.59 -8.10
CA ARG A 397 23.06 7.78 -7.52
C ARG A 397 21.85 8.63 -7.16
N THR A 398 22.11 9.84 -6.71
CA THR A 398 21.06 10.79 -6.37
C THR A 398 21.38 12.13 -7.02
N ALA A 399 20.35 12.82 -7.51
CA ALA A 399 20.50 14.19 -8.01
C ALA A 399 19.20 14.98 -7.92
N PHE A 400 19.33 16.29 -7.67
CA PHE A 400 18.25 17.25 -7.83
C PHE A 400 18.44 18.01 -9.14
N PHE A 401 17.41 18.02 -9.98
CA PHE A 401 17.42 18.75 -11.26
C PHE A 401 16.48 19.97 -11.16
N PRO A 402 17.01 21.17 -10.92
CA PRO A 402 16.19 22.35 -10.76
C PRO A 402 15.46 22.73 -12.05
N THR A 403 14.22 23.21 -11.91
CA THR A 403 13.42 23.79 -12.97
C THR A 403 13.20 25.28 -12.72
N LYS A 404 13.06 26.07 -13.79
CA LYS A 404 12.89 27.52 -13.71
C LYS A 404 11.48 27.96 -14.11
N THR A 405 10.89 27.26 -15.07
CA THR A 405 9.59 27.60 -15.62
C THR A 405 8.48 27.26 -14.63
N LEU A 406 7.55 28.19 -14.44
CA LEU A 406 6.35 28.00 -13.65
C LEU A 406 5.14 28.04 -14.58
N CYS A 407 4.23 27.13 -14.37
CA CYS A 407 2.93 27.08 -15.04
C CYS A 407 1.82 27.47 -14.02
N ALA A 408 1.76 28.76 -13.65
CA ALA A 408 0.90 29.27 -12.59
C ALA A 408 -0.54 28.73 -12.70
N GLY A 409 -1.10 28.26 -11.58
CA GLY A 409 -2.43 27.69 -11.49
C GLY A 409 -2.63 26.34 -12.19
N LYS A 410 -1.58 25.75 -12.76
CA LYS A 410 -1.65 24.47 -13.47
C LYS A 410 -1.13 23.30 -12.60
N LYS A 411 -1.73 22.12 -12.81
CA LYS A 411 -1.31 20.85 -12.22
C LYS A 411 -0.39 20.06 -13.17
N TYR A 412 0.40 20.78 -14.00
CA TYR A 412 1.46 20.23 -14.84
C TYR A 412 2.58 21.26 -15.01
N ASN A 413 3.78 20.78 -15.26
CA ASN A 413 4.96 21.58 -15.56
C ASN A 413 5.68 20.98 -16.80
N ASN A 414 5.70 21.74 -17.89
CA ASN A 414 6.28 21.27 -19.15
C ASN A 414 7.79 21.03 -19.05
N GLU A 415 8.52 21.89 -18.33
CA GLU A 415 9.98 21.76 -18.18
C GLU A 415 10.31 20.48 -17.40
N GLU A 416 9.59 20.19 -16.32
CA GLU A 416 9.77 18.95 -15.57
C GLU A 416 9.44 17.72 -16.42
N ALA A 417 8.36 17.77 -17.21
CA ALA A 417 7.99 16.66 -18.09
C ALA A 417 9.07 16.39 -19.16
N CYS A 418 9.56 17.45 -19.83
CA CYS A 418 10.63 17.34 -20.83
C CYS A 418 11.93 16.80 -20.22
N LYS A 419 12.33 17.30 -19.04
CA LYS A 419 13.54 16.83 -18.35
C LYS A 419 13.38 15.37 -17.91
N THR A 420 12.23 14.99 -17.37
CA THR A 420 11.93 13.61 -17.00
C THR A 420 12.09 12.67 -18.20
N ALA A 421 11.50 13.02 -19.33
CA ALA A 421 11.60 12.21 -20.55
C ALA A 421 13.04 12.16 -21.11
N ALA A 422 13.80 13.26 -21.01
CA ALA A 422 15.22 13.27 -21.39
C ALA A 422 16.06 12.35 -20.49
N ILE A 423 15.83 12.34 -19.17
CA ILE A 423 16.49 11.44 -18.22
C ILE A 423 16.18 9.98 -18.55
N VAL A 424 14.90 9.65 -18.81
CA VAL A 424 14.50 8.29 -19.20
C VAL A 424 15.20 7.84 -20.48
N ASN A 425 15.21 8.68 -21.49
CA ASN A 425 15.87 8.38 -22.77
C ASN A 425 17.38 8.18 -22.60
N ALA A 426 18.04 9.00 -21.80
CA ALA A 426 19.46 8.86 -21.50
C ALA A 426 19.75 7.56 -20.73
N LEU A 427 18.91 7.23 -19.75
CA LEU A 427 19.01 5.96 -19.01
C LEU A 427 18.82 4.75 -19.93
N TYR A 428 17.82 4.78 -20.83
CA TYR A 428 17.61 3.74 -21.83
C TYR A 428 18.85 3.52 -22.69
N ARG A 429 19.46 4.60 -23.24
CA ARG A 429 20.68 4.52 -24.02
C ARG A 429 21.85 3.95 -23.23
N LEU A 430 21.98 4.29 -21.94
CA LEU A 430 23.00 3.73 -21.06
C LEU A 430 22.81 2.22 -20.90
N TYR A 431 21.57 1.76 -20.72
CA TYR A 431 21.27 0.33 -20.65
C TYR A 431 21.67 -0.37 -21.95
N GLU A 432 21.27 0.14 -23.11
CA GLU A 432 21.65 -0.41 -24.42
C GLU A 432 23.18 -0.48 -24.62
N ARG A 433 23.89 0.63 -24.33
CA ARG A 433 25.35 0.70 -24.49
C ARG A 433 26.13 -0.26 -23.60
N ASN A 434 25.57 -0.59 -22.44
CA ASN A 434 26.20 -1.48 -21.48
C ASN A 434 25.63 -2.91 -21.52
N GLY A 435 24.80 -3.24 -22.51
CA GLY A 435 24.22 -4.57 -22.69
C GLY A 435 23.30 -5.01 -21.54
N LEU A 436 22.64 -4.03 -20.90
CA LEU A 436 21.72 -4.28 -19.79
C LEU A 436 20.29 -4.37 -20.32
N GLU A 437 19.48 -5.23 -19.72
CA GLU A 437 18.06 -5.33 -20.03
C GLU A 437 17.29 -4.14 -19.45
N PHE A 438 16.52 -3.45 -20.32
CA PHE A 438 15.62 -2.37 -19.89
C PHE A 438 14.19 -2.90 -19.84
N ASP A 439 13.63 -3.02 -18.64
CA ASP A 439 12.32 -3.59 -18.36
C ASP A 439 11.45 -2.65 -17.51
N GLU A 440 10.27 -3.12 -17.10
CA GLU A 440 9.34 -2.39 -16.22
C GLU A 440 9.89 -2.05 -14.84
N ARG A 441 10.97 -2.73 -14.41
CA ARG A 441 11.66 -2.51 -13.11
C ARG A 441 12.77 -1.50 -13.21
N SER A 442 13.22 -1.18 -14.42
CA SER A 442 14.36 -0.29 -14.65
C SER A 442 14.06 1.13 -14.19
N VAL A 443 12.87 1.66 -14.52
CA VAL A 443 12.48 3.04 -14.19
C VAL A 443 11.03 3.10 -13.69
N GLY A 444 10.82 3.89 -12.65
CA GLY A 444 9.50 4.35 -12.21
C GLY A 444 9.46 5.87 -12.11
N ILE A 445 8.36 6.48 -12.53
CA ILE A 445 8.18 7.94 -12.49
C ILE A 445 7.02 8.27 -11.58
N ILE A 446 7.29 9.08 -10.56
CA ILE A 446 6.30 9.52 -9.59
C ILE A 446 5.98 10.99 -9.83
N ALA A 447 4.70 11.32 -9.94
CA ALA A 447 4.22 12.70 -10.04
C ALA A 447 2.90 12.86 -9.26
N PRO A 448 2.65 14.04 -8.62
CA PRO A 448 1.50 14.20 -7.73
C PRO A 448 0.17 14.36 -8.47
N TYR A 449 0.20 14.78 -9.74
CA TYR A 449 -1.00 15.16 -10.48
C TYR A 449 -1.17 14.36 -11.77
N ARG A 450 -2.41 13.92 -12.06
CA ARG A 450 -2.75 13.21 -13.30
C ARG A 450 -2.38 13.99 -14.56
N HIS A 451 -2.54 15.33 -14.55
CA HIS A 451 -2.14 16.17 -15.69
C HIS A 451 -0.62 16.13 -15.92
N GLN A 452 0.19 16.07 -14.84
CA GLN A 452 1.64 15.90 -14.98
C GLN A 452 1.99 14.52 -15.51
N ILE A 453 1.32 13.48 -15.05
CA ILE A 453 1.48 12.11 -15.55
C ILE A 453 1.20 12.05 -17.06
N ALA A 454 0.07 12.61 -17.49
CA ALA A 454 -0.29 12.66 -18.91
C ALA A 454 0.74 13.45 -19.73
N ARG A 455 1.24 14.57 -19.18
CA ARG A 455 2.25 15.37 -19.84
C ARG A 455 3.58 14.65 -19.99
N ILE A 456 4.02 13.94 -18.95
CA ILE A 456 5.23 13.10 -19.00
C ILE A 456 5.08 12.01 -20.06
N ARG A 457 3.92 11.33 -20.12
CA ARG A 457 3.63 10.33 -21.16
C ARG A 457 3.77 10.91 -22.56
N GLN A 458 3.15 12.06 -22.83
CA GLN A 458 3.25 12.74 -24.11
C GLN A 458 4.70 13.07 -24.49
N GLU A 459 5.56 13.42 -23.53
CA GLU A 459 6.98 13.68 -23.82
C GLU A 459 7.76 12.38 -24.09
N LEU A 460 7.43 11.29 -23.40
CA LEU A 460 8.02 9.97 -23.65
C LEU A 460 7.64 9.43 -25.04
N ASP A 461 6.37 9.59 -25.44
CA ASP A 461 5.84 9.12 -26.72
C ASP A 461 6.58 9.72 -27.92
N LYS A 462 7.13 10.95 -27.79
CA LYS A 462 7.91 11.62 -28.85
C LYS A 462 9.17 10.86 -29.26
N PHE A 463 9.71 10.01 -28.39
CA PHE A 463 10.89 9.20 -28.71
C PHE A 463 10.58 7.98 -29.58
N GLY A 464 9.32 7.53 -29.64
CA GLY A 464 8.89 6.37 -30.43
C GLY A 464 9.54 5.06 -29.99
N ILE A 465 9.93 4.93 -28.72
CA ILE A 465 10.58 3.75 -28.14
C ILE A 465 9.52 2.92 -27.43
N SER A 466 9.22 1.74 -27.93
CA SER A 466 8.17 0.86 -27.37
C SER A 466 8.44 0.41 -25.93
N ALA A 467 9.70 0.32 -25.52
CA ALA A 467 10.05 0.02 -24.13
C ALA A 467 9.51 1.07 -23.14
N PHE A 468 9.22 2.30 -23.59
CA PHE A 468 8.68 3.35 -22.73
C PHE A 468 7.20 3.15 -22.37
N ASP A 469 6.47 2.35 -23.13
CA ASP A 469 5.07 1.99 -22.85
C ASP A 469 4.95 1.17 -21.55
N THR A 470 5.99 0.41 -21.21
CA THR A 470 6.03 -0.43 -20.00
C THR A 470 6.40 0.35 -18.74
N ILE A 471 6.99 1.55 -18.87
CA ILE A 471 7.40 2.38 -17.74
C ILE A 471 6.18 2.79 -16.93
N ARG A 472 6.25 2.58 -15.63
CA ARG A 472 5.21 3.03 -14.72
C ARG A 472 5.35 4.53 -14.43
N VAL A 473 4.31 5.30 -14.79
CA VAL A 473 4.18 6.73 -14.45
C VAL A 473 2.89 6.88 -13.66
N ASP A 474 2.96 7.17 -12.35
CA ASP A 474 1.77 7.22 -11.50
C ASP A 474 2.01 8.10 -10.25
N THR A 475 0.97 8.24 -9.43
CA THR A 475 1.06 8.95 -8.14
C THR A 475 1.76 8.09 -7.08
N VAL A 476 2.21 8.75 -6.00
CA VAL A 476 2.93 8.08 -4.91
C VAL A 476 2.08 6.99 -4.25
N GLU A 477 0.77 7.21 -4.12
CA GLU A 477 -0.17 6.24 -3.54
C GLU A 477 -0.21 4.94 -4.33
N ARG A 478 -0.10 5.04 -5.65
CA ARG A 478 -0.06 3.87 -6.52
C ARG A 478 1.29 3.16 -6.51
N PHE A 479 2.37 3.87 -6.22
CA PHE A 479 3.71 3.27 -6.08
C PHE A 479 3.91 2.51 -4.78
N GLN A 480 3.00 2.60 -3.84
CA GLN A 480 3.11 1.84 -2.58
C GLN A 480 3.16 0.34 -2.86
N GLY A 481 4.01 -0.41 -2.13
CA GLY A 481 4.32 -1.82 -2.39
C GLY A 481 5.23 -2.09 -3.58
N SER A 482 5.51 -1.11 -4.47
CA SER A 482 6.42 -1.29 -5.61
C SER A 482 7.82 -0.75 -5.36
N GLN A 483 8.75 -1.09 -6.26
CA GLN A 483 10.12 -0.59 -6.28
C GLN A 483 10.69 -0.66 -7.69
N ASN A 484 11.58 0.27 -8.03
CA ASN A 484 12.29 0.28 -9.30
C ASN A 484 13.78 0.54 -9.07
N ASP A 485 14.63 0.18 -10.02
CA ASP A 485 16.06 0.46 -9.92
C ASP A 485 16.32 1.96 -9.93
N CYS A 486 15.66 2.71 -10.80
CA CYS A 486 15.66 4.17 -10.82
C CYS A 486 14.26 4.72 -10.53
N ILE A 487 14.16 5.68 -9.62
CA ILE A 487 12.94 6.49 -9.42
C ILE A 487 13.23 7.93 -9.85
N ILE A 488 12.31 8.48 -10.63
CA ILE A 488 12.29 9.89 -11.00
C ILE A 488 11.06 10.52 -10.32
N TYR A 489 11.27 11.49 -9.44
CA TYR A 489 10.20 12.18 -8.74
C TYR A 489 10.06 13.62 -9.25
N SER A 490 8.97 13.91 -9.96
CA SER A 490 8.60 15.25 -10.45
C SER A 490 7.66 15.89 -9.44
N PHE A 491 8.12 16.92 -8.72
CA PHE A 491 7.33 17.61 -7.71
C PHE A 491 6.16 18.41 -8.29
N CYS A 492 6.33 18.95 -9.50
CA CYS A 492 5.30 19.71 -10.22
C CYS A 492 4.66 20.83 -9.40
N VAL A 493 5.46 21.57 -8.64
CA VAL A 493 5.03 22.73 -7.85
C VAL A 493 5.23 24.00 -8.66
N ASN A 494 4.12 24.68 -8.98
CA ASN A 494 4.08 25.89 -9.81
C ASN A 494 3.66 27.15 -9.01
N ASP A 495 3.06 26.98 -7.84
CA ASP A 495 2.69 28.05 -6.92
C ASP A 495 2.80 27.58 -5.47
N GLU A 496 2.77 28.54 -4.54
CA GLU A 496 2.99 28.28 -3.12
C GLU A 496 1.86 27.50 -2.46
N SER A 497 0.62 27.69 -2.91
CA SER A 497 -0.55 27.01 -2.36
C SER A 497 -0.47 25.49 -2.53
N GLN A 498 0.22 25.03 -3.58
CA GLN A 498 0.41 23.61 -3.82
C GLN A 498 1.29 22.93 -2.76
N LEU A 499 2.14 23.69 -2.06
CA LEU A 499 2.97 23.16 -0.96
C LEU A 499 2.14 22.76 0.26
N GLU A 500 0.92 23.27 0.42
CA GLU A 500 0.03 22.91 1.52
C GLU A 500 -0.66 21.56 1.28
N TRP A 501 -0.93 21.23 0.01
CA TRP A 501 -1.67 20.03 -0.38
C TRP A 501 -0.80 18.84 -0.82
N LEU A 502 0.45 19.12 -1.17
CA LEU A 502 1.36 18.10 -1.66
C LEU A 502 1.78 17.11 -0.56
N PRO A 503 2.20 17.56 0.63
CA PRO A 503 2.67 16.66 1.67
C PRO A 503 1.52 15.96 2.42
N SER A 504 1.86 14.88 3.11
CA SER A 504 0.99 14.21 4.09
C SER A 504 1.75 14.11 5.41
N TYR A 505 1.51 15.07 6.28
CA TYR A 505 2.27 15.19 7.51
C TYR A 505 1.79 14.27 8.63
N THR A 506 2.74 13.79 9.42
CA THR A 506 2.57 13.28 10.77
C THR A 506 3.68 13.87 11.65
N GLU A 507 3.43 13.92 12.95
CA GLU A 507 4.41 14.39 13.92
C GLU A 507 4.77 13.25 14.87
N GLU A 508 6.05 13.08 15.13
CA GLU A 508 6.57 12.13 16.11
C GLU A 508 7.71 12.76 16.91
N SER A 509 7.51 12.87 18.22
CA SER A 509 8.51 13.46 19.13
C SER A 509 8.98 14.86 18.69
N GLY A 510 8.05 15.72 18.25
CA GLY A 510 8.35 17.08 17.79
C GLY A 510 8.96 17.16 16.39
N GLN A 511 9.13 16.05 15.68
CA GLN A 511 9.64 16.02 14.31
C GLN A 511 8.50 15.82 13.32
N LEU A 512 8.42 16.71 12.34
CA LEU A 512 7.46 16.63 11.24
C LEU A 512 7.97 15.66 10.18
N ILE A 513 7.12 14.72 9.78
CA ILE A 513 7.42 13.69 8.77
C ILE A 513 6.44 13.83 7.62
N ASP A 514 6.93 13.98 6.39
CA ASP A 514 6.12 13.90 5.19
C ASP A 514 6.05 12.43 4.71
N ARG A 515 4.90 11.81 4.95
CA ARG A 515 4.64 10.40 4.60
C ARG A 515 4.69 10.14 3.10
N LYS A 516 4.20 11.08 2.27
CA LYS A 516 4.24 10.96 0.80
C LYS A 516 5.66 11.02 0.29
N LEU A 517 6.43 11.98 0.77
CA LEU A 517 7.84 12.10 0.42
C LEU A 517 8.62 10.83 0.83
N ASN A 518 8.41 10.35 2.06
CA ASN A 518 9.06 9.12 2.53
C ASN A 518 8.79 7.95 1.59
N VAL A 519 7.53 7.75 1.20
CA VAL A 519 7.20 6.68 0.25
C VAL A 519 7.84 6.91 -1.10
N ALA A 520 7.77 8.13 -1.66
CA ALA A 520 8.33 8.42 -2.99
C ALA A 520 9.83 8.12 -3.07
N LEU A 521 10.62 8.63 -2.11
CA LEU A 521 12.07 8.45 -2.10
C LEU A 521 12.47 6.99 -1.90
N THR A 522 11.74 6.27 -1.05
CA THR A 522 12.08 4.89 -0.66
C THR A 522 11.60 3.82 -1.64
N ARG A 523 11.10 4.21 -2.82
CA ARG A 523 10.83 3.28 -3.94
C ARG A 523 12.07 2.97 -4.77
N ALA A 524 13.11 3.81 -4.71
CA ALA A 524 14.33 3.65 -5.48
C ALA A 524 15.26 2.59 -4.88
N ARG A 525 15.85 1.75 -5.73
CA ARG A 525 16.85 0.76 -5.32
C ARG A 525 18.27 1.24 -5.57
N ARG A 526 18.56 1.78 -6.77
CA ARG A 526 19.91 2.11 -7.24
C ARG A 526 20.10 3.60 -7.51
N GLN A 527 19.06 4.28 -8.01
CA GLN A 527 19.14 5.71 -8.36
C GLN A 527 17.85 6.45 -8.02
N LEU A 528 17.99 7.70 -7.60
CA LEU A 528 16.90 8.59 -7.27
C LEU A 528 17.16 9.97 -7.88
N PHE A 529 16.29 10.39 -8.79
CA PHE A 529 16.35 11.71 -9.42
C PHE A 529 15.09 12.51 -9.07
N VAL A 530 15.32 13.72 -8.62
CA VAL A 530 14.26 14.61 -8.14
C VAL A 530 14.25 15.88 -8.99
N LEU A 531 13.07 16.30 -9.47
CA LEU A 531 12.89 17.49 -10.28
C LEU A 531 11.91 18.46 -9.62
N GLY A 532 12.16 19.75 -9.74
CA GLY A 532 11.24 20.78 -9.28
C GLY A 532 11.84 22.17 -9.24
N ASN A 533 11.01 23.15 -8.93
CA ASN A 533 11.45 24.53 -8.75
C ASN A 533 12.08 24.72 -7.38
N SER A 534 13.40 24.81 -7.30
CA SER A 534 14.14 24.90 -6.04
C SER A 534 13.70 26.09 -5.17
N ARG A 535 13.38 27.24 -5.79
CA ARG A 535 12.95 28.45 -5.06
C ARG A 535 11.61 28.25 -4.35
N LEU A 536 10.64 27.60 -5.01
CA LEU A 536 9.35 27.31 -4.40
C LEU A 536 9.46 26.19 -3.37
N LEU A 537 10.12 25.08 -3.75
CA LEU A 537 10.27 23.93 -2.86
C LEU A 537 11.00 24.30 -1.56
N SER A 538 11.99 25.20 -1.60
CA SER A 538 12.73 25.63 -0.41
C SER A 538 11.88 26.42 0.61
N ARG A 539 10.67 26.83 0.28
CA ARG A 539 9.72 27.40 1.25
C ARG A 539 9.16 26.33 2.22
N ASN A 540 9.13 25.08 1.79
CA ASN A 540 8.84 23.96 2.68
C ASN A 540 10.14 23.51 3.38
N PRO A 541 10.16 23.45 4.73
CA PRO A 541 11.37 23.10 5.48
C PRO A 541 11.95 21.73 5.11
N ILE A 542 11.11 20.72 4.95
CA ILE A 542 11.54 19.33 4.63
C ILE A 542 12.13 19.28 3.22
N TYR A 543 11.47 19.93 2.23
CA TYR A 543 11.96 19.92 0.85
C TYR A 543 13.25 20.72 0.69
N ARG A 544 13.43 21.81 1.44
CA ARG A 544 14.70 22.55 1.50
C ARG A 544 15.83 21.66 1.99
N ILE A 545 15.62 20.92 3.07
CA ILE A 545 16.62 19.99 3.61
C ILE A 545 16.91 18.88 2.60
N LEU A 546 15.88 18.33 1.94
CA LEU A 546 16.05 17.31 0.90
C LEU A 546 16.94 17.83 -0.26
N ILE A 547 16.64 19.02 -0.78
CA ILE A 547 17.42 19.61 -1.89
C ILE A 547 18.88 19.76 -1.47
N THR A 548 19.15 20.36 -0.30
CA THR A 548 20.52 20.52 0.23
C THR A 548 21.23 19.17 0.39
N HIS A 549 20.51 18.16 0.89
CA HIS A 549 21.07 16.81 1.07
C HIS A 549 21.48 16.18 -0.28
N LEU A 550 20.60 16.27 -1.30
CA LEU A 550 20.88 15.72 -2.63
C LEU A 550 22.02 16.47 -3.35
N GLU A 551 22.13 17.78 -3.15
CA GLU A 551 23.23 18.60 -3.71
C GLU A 551 24.57 18.27 -3.06
N ASN A 552 24.62 18.03 -1.75
CA ASN A 552 25.83 17.67 -1.02
C ASN A 552 26.37 16.30 -1.46
N ILE A 553 25.52 15.26 -1.47
CA ILE A 553 25.91 13.92 -1.95
C ILE A 553 26.37 13.97 -3.41
N SER A 554 25.77 14.86 -4.23
CA SER A 554 26.16 15.02 -5.63
C SER A 554 27.51 15.71 -5.82
N SER A 555 28.07 16.34 -4.79
CA SER A 555 29.34 17.07 -4.81
C SER A 555 30.52 16.22 -4.37
N GLU A 556 30.27 15.15 -3.63
CA GLU A 556 31.23 14.11 -3.27
C GLU A 556 31.33 13.04 -4.38
#